data_9b201e879b8811bafd83c715a4deeadf
#
_entry.id   9b201e879b8811bafd83c715a4deeadf
#
_cell.length_a   1.000
_cell.length_b   1.000
_cell.length_c   1.000
_cell.angle_alpha   90.00
_cell.angle_beta   90.00
_cell.angle_gamma   90.00
#
_symmetry.space_group_name_H-M   'P 1'
#
loop_
_entity.id
_entity.type
_entity.pdbx_description
1 polymer ?
#
loop_
_entity_poly.entity_id
_entity_poly.type
_entity_poly.pdbx_seq_one_letter_code
_entity_poly.pdbx_strand_id
1 'polypeptide(L)'
;MSFALYGLGPSTGLHDNDESDTLYKLNLAYMPKENQTWYATVSEGFRRGGVNAVPTEGSFIEEAGWVPFASDSVLNLEFGAKGITKRDVFYNMSIYRIDWNDPQLNTDTPNYSFYAVINGDEAQTTGLDIELKGSVGKIDWDLGYARNKSDLRADLVTPASVPSIYAPKGAGLPGTPEDMVNVGLAYTSYLDNGWGIVHRANMYYQSDMKNHLSTSLGYSQLLDSFTIGDISSTLFSDDMYVSFFVKNLMNERGVTGMFKSESFGPNPAAGFYGSNDREFIALPRTVGISIEKSF
;
A
#
# COMPACT_ATOMS: atom_id res chain seq x y z
N MET A 1 12.46 -30.97 18.07
CA MET A 1 12.23 -31.03 19.53
C MET A 1 11.21 -30.02 20.06
N SER A 2 10.90 -28.92 19.35
CA SER A 2 9.92 -27.91 19.83
C SER A 2 8.43 -28.27 19.59
N PHE A 3 8.11 -29.10 18.60
CA PHE A 3 6.71 -29.48 18.33
C PHE A 3 6.02 -30.28 19.43
N ALA A 4 6.77 -31.13 20.12
CA ALA A 4 6.24 -31.93 21.24
C ALA A 4 5.91 -31.08 22.48
N LEU A 5 6.53 -29.93 22.67
CA LEU A 5 6.34 -29.05 23.82
C LEU A 5 5.02 -28.27 23.74
N TYR A 6 4.51 -28.01 22.53
CA TYR A 6 3.30 -27.20 22.28
C TYR A 6 2.11 -28.03 21.77
N GLY A 7 2.26 -29.35 21.68
CA GLY A 7 1.19 -30.22 21.18
C GLY A 7 0.82 -29.97 19.72
N LEU A 8 1.74 -29.39 18.95
CA LEU A 8 1.59 -29.22 17.50
C LEU A 8 1.98 -30.55 16.86
N GLY A 9 1.02 -31.30 16.33
CA GLY A 9 1.24 -32.47 15.51
C GLY A 9 1.95 -32.08 14.19
N PRO A 10 2.72 -33.01 13.55
CA PRO A 10 3.19 -32.76 12.21
C PRO A 10 2.00 -32.62 11.27
N SER A 11 2.00 -31.59 10.43
CA SER A 11 1.06 -31.51 9.30
C SER A 11 1.32 -32.71 8.40
N THR A 12 0.40 -33.66 8.33
CA THR A 12 0.55 -34.89 7.54
C THR A 12 -0.11 -34.82 6.16
N GLY A 13 -0.70 -33.67 5.81
CA GLY A 13 -1.31 -33.43 4.51
C GLY A 13 -0.26 -33.04 3.46
N LEU A 14 -0.06 -33.90 2.46
CA LEU A 14 0.52 -33.47 1.20
C LEU A 14 -0.59 -32.77 0.41
N HIS A 15 -0.45 -31.47 0.21
CA HIS A 15 -1.30 -30.72 -0.71
C HIS A 15 -0.50 -30.53 -2.00
N ASP A 16 -0.94 -31.21 -3.05
CA ASP A 16 -0.41 -31.04 -4.39
C ASP A 16 -1.27 -30.01 -5.12
N ASN A 17 -0.64 -28.99 -5.65
CA ASN A 17 -1.32 -27.91 -6.36
C ASN A 17 -0.61 -27.70 -7.71
N ASP A 18 -1.21 -28.20 -8.78
CA ASP A 18 -0.74 -28.00 -10.15
C ASP A 18 -1.67 -27.01 -10.85
N GLU A 19 -1.17 -25.80 -11.05
CA GLU A 19 -1.93 -24.70 -11.65
C GLU A 19 -1.22 -24.17 -12.89
N SER A 20 -1.99 -24.01 -13.97
CA SER A 20 -1.57 -23.32 -15.19
C SER A 20 -2.60 -22.28 -15.57
N ASP A 21 -2.14 -21.11 -16.01
CA ASP A 21 -3.00 -20.05 -16.51
C ASP A 21 -2.42 -19.42 -17.78
N THR A 22 -3.29 -18.83 -18.59
CA THR A 22 -2.92 -18.09 -19.79
C THR A 22 -3.33 -16.65 -19.63
N LEU A 23 -2.35 -15.75 -19.53
CA LEU A 23 -2.58 -14.33 -19.29
C LEU A 23 -2.57 -13.54 -20.59
N TYR A 24 -3.54 -12.64 -20.72
CA TYR A 24 -3.65 -11.76 -21.87
C TYR A 24 -3.29 -10.32 -21.47
N LYS A 25 -2.55 -9.65 -22.37
CA LYS A 25 -2.25 -8.22 -22.25
C LYS A 25 -2.38 -7.55 -23.60
N LEU A 26 -3.21 -6.51 -23.66
CA LEU A 26 -3.33 -5.63 -24.82
C LEU A 26 -3.05 -4.20 -24.37
N ASN A 27 -2.18 -3.54 -25.11
CA ASN A 27 -1.93 -2.10 -24.94
C ASN A 27 -2.05 -1.41 -26.28
N LEU A 28 -2.90 -0.39 -26.32
CA LEU A 28 -3.08 0.48 -27.50
C LEU A 28 -2.59 1.87 -27.13
N ALA A 29 -1.75 2.44 -27.98
CA ALA A 29 -1.27 3.82 -27.82
C ALA A 29 -1.55 4.64 -29.08
N TYR A 30 -2.08 5.84 -28.89
CA TYR A 30 -2.35 6.80 -29.95
C TYR A 30 -1.60 8.11 -29.66
N MET A 31 -0.83 8.57 -30.60
CA MET A 31 -0.04 9.80 -30.51
C MET A 31 -0.63 10.87 -31.44
N PRO A 32 -1.62 11.67 -30.97
CA PRO A 32 -2.20 12.74 -31.78
C PRO A 32 -1.23 13.84 -32.14
N LYS A 33 -0.13 13.99 -31.34
CA LYS A 33 0.99 14.90 -31.52
C LYS A 33 2.27 14.26 -31.00
N GLU A 34 3.42 14.76 -31.42
CA GLU A 34 4.74 14.24 -31.02
C GLU A 34 4.96 14.20 -29.50
N ASN A 35 4.34 15.12 -28.76
CA ASN A 35 4.48 15.27 -27.32
C ASN A 35 3.24 14.84 -26.53
N GLN A 36 2.32 14.06 -27.11
CA GLN A 36 1.10 13.59 -26.47
C GLN A 36 0.85 12.13 -26.79
N THR A 37 0.57 11.33 -25.78
CA THR A 37 0.21 9.92 -25.91
C THR A 37 -1.06 9.67 -25.12
N TRP A 38 -2.03 9.05 -25.76
CA TRP A 38 -3.22 8.48 -25.12
C TRP A 38 -3.06 6.97 -25.20
N TYR A 39 -3.43 6.27 -24.15
CA TYR A 39 -3.29 4.82 -24.13
C TYR A 39 -4.48 4.15 -23.44
N ALA A 40 -4.71 2.92 -23.83
CA ALA A 40 -5.64 2.01 -23.16
C ALA A 40 -4.94 0.67 -22.97
N THR A 41 -5.06 0.13 -21.78
CA THR A 41 -4.47 -1.17 -21.39
C THR A 41 -5.56 -2.07 -20.85
N VAL A 42 -5.56 -3.32 -21.31
CA VAL A 42 -6.27 -4.44 -20.70
C VAL A 42 -5.21 -5.48 -20.35
N SER A 43 -5.13 -5.89 -19.09
CA SER A 43 -4.16 -6.89 -18.68
C SER A 43 -4.69 -7.78 -17.57
N GLU A 44 -4.33 -9.06 -17.65
CA GLU A 44 -4.64 -10.07 -16.65
C GLU A 44 -3.41 -10.40 -15.82
N GLY A 45 -3.64 -10.88 -14.61
CA GLY A 45 -2.63 -11.41 -13.71
C GLY A 45 -3.25 -12.46 -12.80
N PHE A 46 -2.42 -13.37 -12.26
CA PHE A 46 -2.86 -14.36 -11.30
C PHE A 46 -1.80 -14.62 -10.23
N ARG A 47 -2.23 -15.13 -9.08
CA ARG A 47 -1.36 -15.72 -8.07
C ARG A 47 -1.77 -17.16 -7.83
N ARG A 48 -0.79 -18.01 -7.58
CA ARG A 48 -1.06 -19.42 -7.27
C ARG A 48 -1.71 -19.56 -5.90
N GLY A 49 -2.52 -20.59 -5.75
CA GLY A 49 -3.00 -21.06 -4.48
C GLY A 49 -1.89 -21.67 -3.63
N GLY A 50 -2.24 -22.07 -2.42
CA GLY A 50 -1.28 -22.64 -1.50
C GLY A 50 -1.92 -23.20 -0.25
N VAL A 51 -1.12 -23.32 0.79
CA VAL A 51 -1.54 -23.87 2.09
C VAL A 51 -1.12 -22.95 3.23
N ASN A 52 -2.01 -22.77 4.20
CA ASN A 52 -1.75 -22.08 5.44
C ASN A 52 -1.08 -23.04 6.44
N ALA A 53 -0.13 -22.52 7.22
CA ALA A 53 0.52 -23.24 8.31
C ALA A 53 -0.37 -23.27 9.57
N VAL A 54 -1.57 -23.84 9.44
CA VAL A 54 -2.58 -23.92 10.49
C VAL A 54 -2.63 -25.35 11.03
N PRO A 55 -2.51 -25.56 12.37
CA PRO A 55 -2.55 -26.91 12.95
C PRO A 55 -3.96 -27.48 12.90
N THR A 56 -4.09 -28.68 12.37
CA THR A 56 -5.35 -29.45 12.31
C THR A 56 -5.41 -30.57 13.35
N GLU A 57 -4.37 -30.71 14.18
CA GLU A 57 -4.27 -31.68 15.28
C GLU A 57 -3.60 -31.06 16.50
N GLY A 58 -3.79 -31.64 17.66
CA GLY A 58 -3.15 -31.21 18.92
C GLY A 58 -3.96 -30.17 19.68
N SER A 59 -3.29 -29.43 20.56
CA SER A 59 -3.94 -28.50 21.50
C SER A 59 -4.42 -27.20 20.88
N PHE A 60 -3.92 -26.84 19.69
CA PHE A 60 -4.23 -25.60 18.98
C PHE A 60 -4.95 -25.88 17.66
N ILE A 61 -5.85 -26.85 17.68
CA ILE A 61 -6.55 -27.36 16.50
C ILE A 61 -7.46 -26.29 15.89
N GLU A 62 -7.32 -26.11 14.59
CA GLU A 62 -8.25 -25.36 13.74
C GLU A 62 -8.91 -26.31 12.73
N GLU A 63 -9.98 -25.89 12.09
CA GLU A 63 -10.66 -26.72 11.11
C GLU A 63 -9.82 -26.86 9.83
N ALA A 64 -9.88 -28.05 9.21
CA ALA A 64 -9.11 -28.38 8.00
C ALA A 64 -9.43 -27.44 6.82
N GLY A 65 -10.62 -26.83 6.78
CA GLY A 65 -10.99 -25.84 5.77
C GLY A 65 -10.09 -24.60 5.70
N TRP A 66 -9.39 -24.31 6.79
CA TRP A 66 -8.43 -23.19 6.83
C TRP A 66 -7.07 -23.51 6.21
N VAL A 67 -6.79 -24.76 5.87
CA VAL A 67 -5.47 -25.13 5.33
C VAL A 67 -5.29 -24.74 3.87
N PRO A 68 -6.15 -25.13 2.91
CA PRO A 68 -5.95 -24.76 1.50
C PRO A 68 -6.53 -23.39 1.20
N PHE A 69 -5.90 -22.71 0.24
CA PHE A 69 -6.48 -21.57 -0.46
C PHE A 69 -6.20 -21.68 -1.97
N ALA A 70 -7.17 -21.28 -2.78
CA ALA A 70 -7.09 -21.36 -4.23
C ALA A 70 -6.28 -20.19 -4.83
N SER A 71 -5.95 -20.30 -6.13
CA SER A 71 -5.44 -19.18 -6.93
C SER A 71 -6.44 -18.03 -6.99
N ASP A 72 -5.93 -16.85 -7.27
CA ASP A 72 -6.72 -15.68 -7.59
C ASP A 72 -6.29 -15.05 -8.92
N SER A 73 -7.17 -14.23 -9.49
CA SER A 73 -6.87 -13.54 -10.74
C SER A 73 -7.34 -12.10 -10.72
N VAL A 74 -6.66 -11.25 -11.48
CA VAL A 74 -7.02 -9.84 -11.66
C VAL A 74 -7.19 -9.52 -13.13
N LEU A 75 -8.19 -8.67 -13.43
CA LEU A 75 -8.34 -7.99 -14.71
C LEU A 75 -8.18 -6.49 -14.48
N ASN A 76 -7.14 -5.89 -15.08
CA ASN A 76 -6.92 -4.45 -15.06
C ASN A 76 -7.37 -3.82 -16.37
N LEU A 77 -8.21 -2.79 -16.27
CA LEU A 77 -8.63 -1.89 -17.34
C LEU A 77 -8.11 -0.50 -17.00
N GLU A 78 -7.29 0.07 -17.86
CA GLU A 78 -6.71 1.38 -17.66
C GLU A 78 -6.81 2.23 -18.93
N PHE A 79 -7.17 3.50 -18.76
CA PHE A 79 -7.09 4.50 -19.81
C PHE A 79 -6.33 5.71 -19.27
N GLY A 80 -5.37 6.21 -20.06
CA GLY A 80 -4.56 7.34 -19.64
C GLY A 80 -4.09 8.23 -20.77
N ALA A 81 -3.59 9.39 -20.38
CA ALA A 81 -3.00 10.37 -21.27
C ALA A 81 -1.79 11.01 -20.62
N LYS A 82 -0.70 11.12 -21.36
CA LYS A 82 0.52 11.80 -20.92
C LYS A 82 1.09 12.68 -22.03
N GLY A 83 1.79 13.73 -21.61
CA GLY A 83 2.41 14.64 -22.58
C GLY A 83 2.86 15.95 -21.97
N ILE A 84 3.20 16.88 -22.85
CA ILE A 84 3.59 18.24 -22.49
C ILE A 84 2.66 19.22 -23.20
N THR A 85 2.10 20.15 -22.45
CA THR A 85 1.23 21.19 -22.99
C THR A 85 2.03 22.26 -23.73
N LYS A 86 1.35 23.16 -24.45
CA LYS A 86 1.99 24.35 -25.09
C LYS A 86 2.62 25.34 -24.09
N ARG A 87 2.33 25.21 -22.80
CA ARG A 87 2.90 26.03 -21.71
C ARG A 87 3.97 25.28 -20.93
N ASP A 88 4.57 24.25 -21.52
CA ASP A 88 5.62 23.41 -20.93
C ASP A 88 5.20 22.73 -19.59
N VAL A 89 3.90 22.48 -19.42
CA VAL A 89 3.41 21.68 -18.31
C VAL A 89 3.36 20.22 -18.74
N PHE A 90 4.14 19.38 -18.08
CA PHE A 90 4.02 17.93 -18.15
C PHE A 90 2.75 17.48 -17.43
N TYR A 91 2.05 16.53 -18.02
CA TYR A 91 0.93 15.83 -17.40
C TYR A 91 1.00 14.32 -17.67
N ASN A 92 0.61 13.56 -16.68
CA ASN A 92 0.36 12.12 -16.76
C ASN A 92 -0.89 11.83 -15.93
N MET A 93 -1.93 11.32 -16.58
CA MET A 93 -3.23 11.09 -15.94
C MET A 93 -3.74 9.73 -16.38
N SER A 94 -4.30 8.98 -15.44
CA SER A 94 -4.98 7.71 -15.74
C SER A 94 -6.20 7.52 -14.86
N ILE A 95 -7.18 6.79 -15.41
CA ILE A 95 -8.28 6.19 -14.68
C ILE A 95 -8.18 4.68 -14.87
N TYR A 96 -8.48 3.92 -13.83
CA TYR A 96 -8.39 2.48 -13.90
C TYR A 96 -9.46 1.77 -13.07
N ARG A 97 -9.72 0.54 -13.46
CA ARG A 97 -10.52 -0.42 -12.72
C ARG A 97 -9.79 -1.75 -12.71
N ILE A 98 -9.66 -2.32 -11.51
CA ILE A 98 -9.10 -3.64 -11.27
C ILE A 98 -10.21 -4.49 -10.67
N ASP A 99 -10.63 -5.52 -11.38
CA ASP A 99 -11.52 -6.55 -10.86
C ASP A 99 -10.64 -7.71 -10.38
N TRP A 100 -10.83 -8.13 -9.13
CA TRP A 100 -10.05 -9.16 -8.48
C TRP A 100 -10.96 -10.31 -8.10
N ASN A 101 -10.83 -11.43 -8.80
CA ASN A 101 -11.62 -12.63 -8.60
C ASN A 101 -10.90 -13.58 -7.63
N ASP A 102 -11.67 -14.22 -6.78
CA ASP A 102 -11.20 -15.14 -5.73
C ASP A 102 -10.05 -14.55 -4.89
N PRO A 103 -10.11 -13.25 -4.47
CA PRO A 103 -8.99 -12.56 -3.85
C PRO A 103 -8.45 -13.34 -2.66
N GLN A 104 -7.13 -13.58 -2.65
CA GLN A 104 -6.43 -14.14 -1.51
C GLN A 104 -6.26 -13.07 -0.43
N LEU A 105 -7.03 -13.17 0.63
CA LEU A 105 -7.13 -12.17 1.69
C LEU A 105 -6.59 -12.71 3.02
N ASN A 106 -5.82 -11.88 3.69
CA ASN A 106 -5.26 -12.19 5.00
C ASN A 106 -6.34 -12.08 6.07
N THR A 107 -6.46 -13.11 6.88
CA THR A 107 -7.45 -13.25 7.95
C THR A 107 -6.82 -13.92 9.16
N ASP A 108 -7.59 -14.03 10.23
CA ASP A 108 -7.22 -14.77 11.44
C ASP A 108 -8.20 -15.91 11.68
N THR A 109 -7.68 -17.06 12.10
CA THR A 109 -8.51 -18.20 12.47
C THR A 109 -9.30 -17.93 13.76
N PRO A 110 -10.51 -18.50 13.92
CA PRO A 110 -11.42 -18.12 15.01
C PRO A 110 -10.97 -18.61 16.39
N ASN A 111 -10.26 -19.73 16.49
CA ASN A 111 -9.96 -20.33 17.79
C ASN A 111 -8.70 -19.75 18.42
N TYR A 112 -7.66 -19.58 17.63
CA TYR A 112 -6.33 -19.20 18.13
C TYR A 112 -5.72 -18.02 17.40
N SER A 113 -6.46 -17.38 16.47
CA SER A 113 -6.01 -16.23 15.67
C SER A 113 -4.70 -16.50 14.93
N PHE A 114 -4.56 -17.71 14.38
CA PHE A 114 -3.47 -17.96 13.45
C PHE A 114 -3.69 -17.15 12.19
N TYR A 115 -2.62 -16.58 11.71
CA TYR A 115 -2.65 -15.88 10.44
C TYR A 115 -2.90 -16.85 9.29
N ALA A 116 -3.93 -16.61 8.51
CA ALA A 116 -4.33 -17.46 7.40
C ALA A 116 -4.80 -16.64 6.20
N VAL A 117 -4.57 -17.17 5.01
CA VAL A 117 -5.12 -16.66 3.77
C VAL A 117 -6.39 -17.44 3.45
N ILE A 118 -7.46 -16.72 3.09
CA ILE A 118 -8.67 -17.32 2.53
C ILE A 118 -9.03 -16.62 1.21
N ASN A 119 -9.79 -17.29 0.35
CA ASN A 119 -10.32 -16.65 -0.84
C ASN A 119 -11.64 -15.95 -0.53
N GLY A 120 -11.77 -14.72 -1.02
CA GLY A 120 -13.07 -14.09 -1.17
C GLY A 120 -13.66 -14.41 -2.54
N ASP A 121 -14.89 -13.95 -2.81
CA ASP A 121 -15.50 -14.10 -4.15
C ASP A 121 -14.99 -13.03 -5.11
N GLU A 122 -15.08 -11.76 -4.72
CA GLU A 122 -14.73 -10.63 -5.58
C GLU A 122 -14.33 -9.40 -4.76
N ALA A 123 -13.27 -8.72 -5.21
CA ALA A 123 -12.92 -7.38 -4.77
C ALA A 123 -12.69 -6.48 -5.99
N GLN A 124 -12.83 -5.18 -5.82
CA GLN A 124 -12.64 -4.23 -6.91
C GLN A 124 -11.88 -3.00 -6.41
N THR A 125 -10.96 -2.53 -7.24
CA THR A 125 -10.34 -1.21 -7.08
C THR A 125 -10.67 -0.33 -8.28
N THR A 126 -11.13 0.88 -8.03
CA THR A 126 -11.25 1.94 -9.05
C THR A 126 -10.38 3.11 -8.63
N GLY A 127 -9.70 3.72 -9.57
CA GLY A 127 -8.79 4.81 -9.23
C GLY A 127 -8.62 5.84 -10.32
N LEU A 128 -8.03 6.95 -9.88
CA LEU A 128 -7.61 8.09 -10.67
C LEU A 128 -6.22 8.50 -10.20
N ASP A 129 -5.27 8.59 -11.13
CA ASP A 129 -3.93 9.13 -10.88
C ASP A 129 -3.72 10.38 -11.72
N ILE A 130 -3.17 11.42 -11.12
CA ILE A 130 -2.82 12.68 -11.77
C ILE A 130 -1.42 13.09 -11.34
N GLU A 131 -0.56 13.34 -12.30
CA GLU A 131 0.75 13.93 -12.11
C GLU A 131 0.90 15.15 -13.02
N LEU A 132 1.22 16.30 -12.44
CA LEU A 132 1.47 17.54 -13.14
C LEU A 132 2.83 18.11 -12.70
N LYS A 133 3.62 18.60 -13.66
CA LYS A 133 4.89 19.29 -13.38
C LYS A 133 5.05 20.48 -14.31
N GLY A 134 5.62 21.56 -13.80
CA GLY A 134 5.87 22.73 -14.60
C GLY A 134 6.75 23.75 -13.90
N SER A 135 7.02 24.85 -14.62
CA SER A 135 7.82 25.95 -14.12
C SER A 135 7.12 27.28 -14.38
N VAL A 136 7.20 28.18 -13.43
CA VAL A 136 6.75 29.57 -13.57
C VAL A 136 7.84 30.52 -13.07
N GLY A 137 8.55 31.15 -13.99
CA GLY A 137 9.70 31.99 -13.67
C GLY A 137 10.84 31.19 -13.05
N LYS A 138 11.14 31.44 -11.78
CA LYS A 138 12.19 30.74 -11.01
C LYS A 138 11.63 29.62 -10.10
N ILE A 139 10.35 29.33 -10.23
CA ILE A 139 9.67 28.34 -9.40
C ILE A 139 9.33 27.13 -10.27
N ASP A 140 9.88 25.99 -9.90
CA ASP A 140 9.44 24.67 -10.38
C ASP A 140 8.42 24.12 -9.41
N TRP A 141 7.40 23.47 -9.93
CA TRP A 141 6.34 22.87 -9.13
C TRP A 141 5.94 21.51 -9.65
N ASP A 142 5.53 20.65 -8.74
CA ASP A 142 4.91 19.36 -9.04
C ASP A 142 3.69 19.13 -8.15
N LEU A 143 2.72 18.41 -8.71
CA LEU A 143 1.50 17.97 -8.06
C LEU A 143 1.24 16.51 -8.42
N GLY A 144 1.12 15.66 -7.44
CA GLY A 144 0.63 14.30 -7.55
C GLY A 144 -0.69 14.16 -6.78
N TYR A 145 -1.68 13.54 -7.39
CA TYR A 145 -2.92 13.16 -6.74
C TYR A 145 -3.30 11.74 -7.15
N ALA A 146 -3.53 10.88 -6.18
CA ALA A 146 -4.07 9.56 -6.39
C ALA A 146 -5.33 9.37 -5.55
N ARG A 147 -6.37 8.83 -6.19
CA ARG A 147 -7.58 8.38 -5.53
C ARG A 147 -7.82 6.92 -5.83
N ASN A 148 -7.96 6.11 -4.78
CA ASN A 148 -8.22 4.68 -4.87
C ASN A 148 -9.44 4.33 -4.04
N LYS A 149 -10.42 3.67 -4.64
CA LYS A 149 -11.50 3.05 -3.91
C LYS A 149 -11.41 1.54 -4.09
N SER A 150 -11.05 0.84 -3.02
CA SER A 150 -10.86 -0.62 -2.99
C SER A 150 -11.81 -1.23 -1.98
N ASP A 151 -12.74 -2.08 -2.44
CA ASP A 151 -13.75 -2.69 -1.58
C ASP A 151 -14.09 -4.13 -2.03
N LEU A 152 -14.63 -4.91 -1.10
CA LEU A 152 -15.21 -6.22 -1.37
C LEU A 152 -16.53 -6.07 -2.13
N ARG A 153 -16.73 -6.90 -3.16
CA ARG A 153 -17.97 -6.95 -3.95
C ARG A 153 -18.94 -8.03 -3.47
N ALA A 154 -18.47 -8.93 -2.63
CA ALA A 154 -19.26 -9.95 -1.93
C ALA A 154 -18.85 -10.02 -0.46
N ASP A 155 -19.61 -10.71 0.36
CA ASP A 155 -19.22 -11.00 1.74
C ASP A 155 -18.01 -11.96 1.75
N LEU A 156 -17.01 -11.66 2.56
CA LEU A 156 -15.93 -12.60 2.84
C LEU A 156 -16.39 -13.57 3.91
N VAL A 157 -16.46 -14.85 3.53
CA VAL A 157 -16.99 -15.92 4.38
C VAL A 157 -15.85 -16.82 4.82
N THR A 158 -15.85 -17.21 6.10
CA THR A 158 -14.84 -18.13 6.66
C THR A 158 -15.00 -19.54 6.09
N PRO A 159 -13.88 -20.27 5.84
CA PRO A 159 -13.89 -21.63 5.31
C PRO A 159 -14.16 -22.70 6.40
N ALA A 160 -14.89 -22.34 7.45
CA ALA A 160 -15.26 -23.21 8.55
C ALA A 160 -16.45 -24.11 8.17
N SER A 161 -16.65 -25.21 8.92
CA SER A 161 -17.80 -26.12 8.76
C SER A 161 -19.14 -25.41 9.03
N VAL A 162 -19.12 -24.38 9.87
CA VAL A 162 -20.22 -23.43 10.05
C VAL A 162 -19.72 -22.06 9.59
N PRO A 163 -19.93 -21.71 8.30
CA PRO A 163 -19.41 -20.47 7.74
C PRO A 163 -20.00 -19.23 8.45
N SER A 164 -19.17 -18.21 8.62
CA SER A 164 -19.57 -16.91 9.14
C SER A 164 -19.01 -15.77 8.28
N ILE A 165 -19.67 -14.63 8.28
CA ILE A 165 -19.18 -13.45 7.56
C ILE A 165 -18.01 -12.87 8.36
N TYR A 166 -16.81 -12.92 7.77
CA TYR A 166 -15.59 -12.31 8.31
C TYR A 166 -15.55 -10.81 8.04
N ALA A 167 -15.90 -10.42 6.81
CA ALA A 167 -16.07 -9.04 6.41
C ALA A 167 -17.24 -8.89 5.42
N PRO A 168 -18.12 -7.89 5.58
CA PRO A 168 -19.27 -7.72 4.71
C PRO A 168 -18.89 -7.14 3.35
N LYS A 169 -19.74 -7.36 2.36
CA LYS A 169 -19.71 -6.64 1.09
C LYS A 169 -19.58 -5.12 1.32
N GLY A 170 -18.73 -4.46 0.57
CA GLY A 170 -18.44 -3.04 0.70
C GLY A 170 -17.38 -2.72 1.77
N ALA A 171 -16.84 -3.72 2.47
CA ALA A 171 -15.70 -3.50 3.36
C ALA A 171 -14.49 -3.05 2.54
N GLY A 172 -13.89 -1.91 2.93
CA GLY A 172 -12.68 -1.39 2.30
C GLY A 172 -11.48 -2.30 2.57
N LEU A 173 -10.63 -2.49 1.56
CA LEU A 173 -9.39 -3.26 1.71
C LEU A 173 -8.42 -2.53 2.65
N PRO A 174 -7.76 -3.22 3.58
CA PRO A 174 -6.86 -2.61 4.54
C PRO A 174 -5.58 -2.08 3.89
N GLY A 175 -4.97 -1.06 4.53
CA GLY A 175 -3.72 -0.47 4.07
C GLY A 175 -3.85 0.36 2.79
N THR A 176 -5.07 0.71 2.39
CA THR A 176 -5.34 1.45 1.16
C THR A 176 -6.03 2.78 1.51
N PRO A 177 -5.28 3.91 1.62
CA PRO A 177 -5.89 5.22 1.77
C PRO A 177 -6.64 5.60 0.48
N GLU A 178 -7.82 6.23 0.61
CA GLU A 178 -8.61 6.62 -0.56
C GLU A 178 -7.97 7.78 -1.32
N ASP A 179 -7.44 8.77 -0.62
CA ASP A 179 -6.85 9.97 -1.21
C ASP A 179 -5.41 10.17 -0.77
N MET A 180 -4.51 10.41 -1.73
CA MET A 180 -3.13 10.79 -1.51
C MET A 180 -2.79 12.01 -2.34
N VAL A 181 -2.14 13.00 -1.73
CA VAL A 181 -1.70 14.23 -2.40
C VAL A 181 -0.23 14.44 -2.13
N ASN A 182 0.51 14.79 -3.18
CA ASN A 182 1.90 15.21 -3.09
C ASN A 182 2.07 16.55 -3.78
N VAL A 183 2.70 17.52 -3.14
CA VAL A 183 2.99 18.85 -3.70
C VAL A 183 4.43 19.19 -3.45
N GLY A 184 5.15 19.52 -4.52
CA GLY A 184 6.53 19.99 -4.49
C GLY A 184 6.65 21.40 -5.06
N LEU A 185 7.48 22.22 -4.42
CA LEU A 185 7.89 23.55 -4.90
C LEU A 185 9.41 23.67 -4.78
N ALA A 186 10.04 24.23 -5.81
CA ALA A 186 11.46 24.59 -5.78
C ALA A 186 11.65 25.99 -6.33
N TYR A 187 12.36 26.84 -5.59
CA TYR A 187 12.76 28.18 -6.04
C TYR A 187 14.26 28.22 -6.18
N THR A 188 14.75 28.53 -7.39
CA THR A 188 16.17 28.60 -7.70
C THR A 188 16.59 30.03 -7.97
N SER A 189 17.67 30.47 -7.33
CA SER A 189 18.32 31.78 -7.56
C SER A 189 19.84 31.60 -7.68
N TYR A 190 20.48 32.52 -8.40
CA TYR A 190 21.93 32.53 -8.60
C TYR A 190 22.52 33.80 -7.98
N LEU A 191 23.68 33.65 -7.37
CA LEU A 191 24.47 34.71 -6.77
C LEU A 191 25.51 35.24 -7.78
N ASP A 192 25.97 36.46 -7.59
CA ASP A 192 26.93 37.13 -8.49
C ASP A 192 28.31 36.41 -8.57
N ASN A 193 28.63 35.58 -7.57
CA ASN A 193 29.86 34.78 -7.50
C ASN A 193 29.77 33.41 -8.19
N GLY A 194 28.70 33.15 -8.96
CA GLY A 194 28.48 31.88 -9.66
C GLY A 194 27.85 30.74 -8.83
N TRP A 195 27.59 30.98 -7.55
CA TRP A 195 26.85 30.01 -6.73
C TRP A 195 25.34 30.11 -6.96
N GLY A 196 24.67 28.99 -6.82
CA GLY A 196 23.21 28.93 -6.82
C GLY A 196 22.66 28.55 -5.46
N ILE A 197 21.43 28.96 -5.19
CA ILE A 197 20.66 28.51 -4.03
C ILE A 197 19.34 27.96 -4.54
N VAL A 198 18.96 26.76 -4.09
CA VAL A 198 17.63 26.20 -4.31
C VAL A 198 16.95 25.95 -2.98
N HIS A 199 15.77 26.56 -2.80
CA HIS A 199 14.86 26.28 -1.69
C HIS A 199 13.80 25.31 -2.16
N ARG A 200 13.56 24.23 -1.40
CA ARG A 200 12.50 23.25 -1.68
C ARG A 200 11.55 23.12 -0.53
N ALA A 201 10.29 22.95 -0.86
CA ALA A 201 9.24 22.58 0.07
C ALA A 201 8.43 21.43 -0.55
N ASN A 202 8.21 20.38 0.21
CA ASN A 202 7.38 19.25 -0.19
C ASN A 202 6.32 19.02 0.86
N MET A 203 5.14 18.61 0.43
CA MET A 203 4.04 18.21 1.28
C MET A 203 3.46 16.90 0.78
N TYR A 204 3.25 15.96 1.69
CA TYR A 204 2.55 14.71 1.45
C TYR A 204 1.35 14.61 2.39
N TYR A 205 0.18 14.28 1.85
CA TYR A 205 -1.04 13.98 2.57
C TYR A 205 -1.54 12.58 2.19
N GLN A 206 -2.02 11.83 3.16
CA GLN A 206 -2.87 10.66 2.92
C GLN A 206 -4.12 10.71 3.81
N SER A 207 -5.23 10.22 3.27
CA SER A 207 -6.47 10.04 4.03
C SER A 207 -6.33 8.90 5.04
N ASP A 208 -7.32 8.79 5.89
CA ASP A 208 -7.47 7.65 6.80
C ASP A 208 -7.58 6.32 6.02
N MET A 209 -7.21 5.23 6.69
CA MET A 209 -7.30 3.88 6.16
C MET A 209 -7.51 2.86 7.27
N LYS A 210 -8.09 1.69 6.95
CA LYS A 210 -8.22 0.60 7.90
C LYS A 210 -6.95 -0.24 7.98
N ASN A 211 -6.62 -0.73 9.18
CA ASN A 211 -5.51 -1.67 9.35
C ASN A 211 -5.93 -3.12 9.13
N HIS A 212 -7.25 -3.42 9.16
CA HIS A 212 -7.76 -4.78 9.10
C HIS A 212 -9.10 -4.85 8.36
N LEU A 213 -9.37 -5.98 7.72
CA LEU A 213 -10.57 -6.18 6.90
C LEU A 213 -11.82 -6.36 7.75
N SER A 214 -11.76 -7.19 8.81
CA SER A 214 -12.87 -7.40 9.74
C SER A 214 -13.05 -6.20 10.65
N THR A 215 -14.28 -5.72 10.78
CA THR A 215 -14.64 -4.61 11.68
C THR A 215 -15.15 -5.09 13.04
N SER A 216 -15.39 -6.39 13.20
CA SER A 216 -15.90 -7.00 14.46
C SER A 216 -14.81 -7.35 15.45
N LEU A 217 -13.56 -7.40 15.02
CA LEU A 217 -12.42 -7.75 15.86
C LEU A 217 -11.89 -6.52 16.61
N GLY A 218 -11.60 -6.67 17.90
CA GLY A 218 -11.16 -5.57 18.77
C GLY A 218 -9.86 -4.89 18.32
N TYR A 219 -9.09 -5.53 17.45
CA TYR A 219 -7.86 -4.99 16.87
C TYR A 219 -8.04 -4.31 15.50
N SER A 220 -9.25 -4.28 14.95
CA SER A 220 -9.56 -3.50 13.76
C SER A 220 -9.67 -2.02 14.13
N GLN A 221 -8.88 -1.18 13.48
CA GLN A 221 -8.85 0.26 13.73
C GLN A 221 -8.80 1.06 12.44
N LEU A 222 -9.33 2.26 12.51
CA LEU A 222 -9.10 3.30 11.53
C LEU A 222 -7.80 4.02 11.91
N LEU A 223 -6.85 4.06 10.98
CA LEU A 223 -5.62 4.84 11.10
C LEU A 223 -5.91 6.22 10.54
N ASP A 224 -5.69 7.25 11.35
CA ASP A 224 -6.04 8.62 11.01
C ASP A 224 -5.24 9.14 9.80
N SER A 225 -5.84 10.07 9.06
CA SER A 225 -5.17 10.84 8.02
C SER A 225 -4.02 11.66 8.60
N PHE A 226 -2.99 11.91 7.80
CA PHE A 226 -1.87 12.76 8.23
C PHE A 226 -1.26 13.55 7.08
N THR A 227 -0.51 14.60 7.44
CA THR A 227 0.23 15.44 6.51
C THR A 227 1.67 15.59 6.97
N ILE A 228 2.63 15.33 6.09
CA ILE A 228 4.06 15.56 6.33
C ILE A 228 4.56 16.64 5.40
N GLY A 229 5.30 17.59 5.96
CA GLY A 229 5.97 18.65 5.20
C GLY A 229 7.47 18.64 5.43
N ASP A 230 8.23 18.80 4.35
CA ASP A 230 9.68 18.88 4.35
C ASP A 230 10.12 20.18 3.72
N ILE A 231 11.19 20.78 4.25
CA ILE A 231 11.83 21.92 3.64
C ILE A 231 13.34 21.72 3.56
N SER A 232 13.96 22.29 2.53
CA SER A 232 15.40 22.32 2.39
C SER A 232 15.89 23.57 1.70
N SER A 233 17.15 23.91 1.96
CA SER A 233 17.89 24.98 1.30
C SER A 233 19.25 24.45 0.92
N THR A 234 19.56 24.41 -0.36
CA THR A 234 20.83 23.90 -0.89
C THR A 234 21.58 25.01 -1.57
N LEU A 235 22.76 25.32 -1.06
CA LEU A 235 23.77 26.14 -1.73
C LEU A 235 24.60 25.21 -2.63
N PHE A 236 24.79 25.58 -3.89
CA PHE A 236 25.51 24.73 -4.85
C PHE A 236 26.43 25.53 -5.77
N SER A 237 27.50 24.88 -6.20
CA SER A 237 28.40 25.29 -7.27
C SER A 237 28.62 24.09 -8.21
N ASP A 238 29.55 24.20 -9.17
CA ASP A 238 29.84 23.13 -10.14
C ASP A 238 30.32 21.85 -9.47
N ASP A 239 31.01 21.95 -8.31
CA ASP A 239 31.66 20.84 -7.62
C ASP A 239 31.21 20.62 -6.19
N MET A 240 30.34 21.49 -5.63
CA MET A 240 29.99 21.44 -4.22
C MET A 240 28.49 21.70 -3.96
N TYR A 241 27.90 20.91 -3.09
CA TYR A 241 26.52 21.05 -2.58
C TYR A 241 26.53 21.07 -1.06
N VAL A 242 25.89 22.08 -0.47
CA VAL A 242 25.67 22.18 0.97
C VAL A 242 24.18 22.35 1.22
N SER A 243 23.55 21.33 1.75
CA SER A 243 22.11 21.31 2.02
C SER A 243 21.84 21.38 3.50
N PHE A 244 21.01 22.32 3.92
CA PHE A 244 20.32 22.31 5.20
C PHE A 244 18.89 21.79 4.96
N PHE A 245 18.40 20.87 5.79
CA PHE A 245 17.06 20.31 5.65
C PHE A 245 16.35 20.11 6.98
N VAL A 246 15.03 20.21 6.93
CA VAL A 246 14.11 19.81 8.00
C VAL A 246 13.08 18.87 7.37
N LYS A 247 13.13 17.60 7.73
CA LYS A 247 12.11 16.60 7.37
C LYS A 247 11.07 16.54 8.46
N ASN A 248 9.82 16.28 8.06
CA ASN A 248 8.67 16.27 8.96
C ASN A 248 8.60 17.54 9.82
N LEU A 249 8.48 18.69 9.18
CA LEU A 249 8.54 20.02 9.80
C LEU A 249 7.52 20.18 10.94
N MET A 250 6.32 19.60 10.81
CA MET A 250 5.27 19.64 11.82
C MET A 250 5.49 18.64 12.97
N ASN A 251 6.47 17.73 12.84
CA ASN A 251 6.68 16.59 13.74
C ASN A 251 5.43 15.71 13.87
N GLU A 252 4.76 15.49 12.76
CA GLU A 252 3.55 14.69 12.67
C GLU A 252 3.87 13.22 12.94
N ARG A 253 3.01 12.55 13.72
CA ARG A 253 3.11 11.12 13.99
C ARG A 253 2.16 10.35 13.08
N GLY A 254 2.38 10.39 11.77
CA GLY A 254 1.56 9.64 10.82
C GLY A 254 1.69 8.13 11.03
N VAL A 255 0.59 7.46 11.32
CA VAL A 255 0.56 6.00 11.47
C VAL A 255 0.31 5.37 10.12
N THR A 256 1.30 4.62 9.60
CA THR A 256 1.26 3.99 8.28
C THR A 256 0.88 2.51 8.33
N GLY A 257 0.77 1.94 9.51
CA GLY A 257 0.38 0.55 9.73
C GLY A 257 0.32 0.23 11.22
N MET A 258 -0.40 -0.82 11.59
CA MET A 258 -0.53 -1.23 12.98
C MET A 258 -0.70 -2.74 13.09
N PHE A 259 0.02 -3.33 14.06
CA PHE A 259 -0.26 -4.65 14.61
C PHE A 259 -0.77 -4.50 16.04
N LYS A 260 -1.95 -5.01 16.32
CA LYS A 260 -2.45 -5.08 17.68
C LYS A 260 -2.09 -6.38 18.37
N SER A 261 -1.89 -6.31 19.69
CA SER A 261 -1.51 -7.45 20.51
C SER A 261 -2.57 -8.56 20.55
N GLU A 262 -3.83 -8.22 20.32
CA GLU A 262 -4.95 -9.15 20.28
C GLU A 262 -4.96 -10.04 19.05
N SER A 263 -4.11 -9.75 18.05
CA SER A 263 -3.98 -10.56 16.82
C SER A 263 -3.49 -12.00 17.05
N PHE A 264 -3.14 -12.37 18.28
CA PHE A 264 -2.62 -13.70 18.61
C PHE A 264 -3.47 -14.42 19.64
N GLY A 265 -4.79 -14.16 19.66
CA GLY A 265 -5.77 -14.86 20.48
C GLY A 265 -6.45 -14.00 21.53
N PRO A 266 -7.67 -14.39 21.91
CA PRO A 266 -8.54 -13.61 22.79
C PRO A 266 -8.12 -13.65 24.27
N ASN A 267 -6.98 -14.27 24.61
CA ASN A 267 -6.56 -14.40 26.00
C ASN A 267 -5.43 -13.40 26.35
N PRO A 268 -5.79 -12.19 26.83
CA PRO A 268 -4.80 -11.21 27.26
C PRO A 268 -3.97 -11.67 28.47
N ALA A 269 -4.41 -12.72 29.19
CA ALA A 269 -3.69 -13.30 30.32
C ALA A 269 -2.52 -14.21 29.91
N ALA A 270 -2.41 -14.58 28.64
CA ALA A 270 -1.33 -15.44 28.17
C ALA A 270 0.04 -14.78 28.20
N GLY A 271 0.11 -13.44 28.29
CA GLY A 271 1.38 -12.70 28.50
C GLY A 271 2.50 -12.97 27.49
N PHE A 272 2.25 -13.84 26.53
CA PHE A 272 3.28 -14.46 25.71
C PHE A 272 3.78 -13.56 24.57
N TYR A 273 2.95 -12.62 24.11
CA TYR A 273 3.28 -11.76 22.97
C TYR A 273 3.30 -10.26 23.31
N GLY A 274 3.18 -9.91 24.56
CA GLY A 274 3.16 -8.53 25.02
C GLY A 274 1.81 -7.84 24.74
N SER A 275 1.42 -6.98 25.64
CA SER A 275 0.14 -6.24 25.58
C SER A 275 0.21 -4.95 24.77
N ASN A 276 1.24 -4.75 23.96
CA ASN A 276 1.50 -3.46 23.34
C ASN A 276 1.23 -3.50 21.83
N ASP A 277 0.34 -2.63 21.40
CA ASP A 277 0.15 -2.32 20.00
C ASP A 277 1.47 -1.85 19.38
N ARG A 278 1.74 -2.28 18.16
CA ARG A 278 2.92 -1.88 17.40
C ARG A 278 2.48 -1.07 16.21
N GLU A 279 2.85 0.20 16.22
CA GLU A 279 2.57 1.12 15.14
C GLU A 279 3.81 1.33 14.29
N PHE A 280 3.63 1.33 12.97
CA PHE A 280 4.60 1.86 12.02
C PHE A 280 4.30 3.34 11.84
N ILE A 281 5.22 4.19 12.22
CA ILE A 281 5.04 5.63 12.20
C ILE A 281 5.97 6.29 11.20
N ALA A 282 5.54 7.43 10.67
CA ALA A 282 6.41 8.32 9.93
C ALA A 282 7.64 8.70 10.78
N LEU A 283 8.77 8.91 10.12
CA LEU A 283 9.98 9.36 10.81
C LEU A 283 9.71 10.69 11.55
N PRO A 284 10.20 10.85 12.78
CA PRO A 284 10.05 12.10 13.52
C PRO A 284 10.79 13.23 12.83
N ARG A 285 10.52 14.47 13.26
CA ARG A 285 11.24 15.64 12.74
C ARG A 285 12.74 15.42 12.82
N THR A 286 13.37 15.54 11.66
CA THR A 286 14.80 15.38 11.51
C THR A 286 15.39 16.65 10.92
N VAL A 287 16.38 17.21 11.58
CA VAL A 287 17.13 18.38 11.13
C VAL A 287 18.54 17.95 10.78
N GLY A 288 19.05 18.37 9.63
CA GLY A 288 20.39 17.95 9.23
C GLY A 288 21.04 18.88 8.22
N ILE A 289 22.34 18.63 8.06
CA ILE A 289 23.20 19.26 7.05
C ILE A 289 23.84 18.12 6.26
N SER A 290 23.84 18.25 4.94
CA SER A 290 24.56 17.36 4.02
C SER A 290 25.56 18.18 3.22
N ILE A 291 26.79 17.68 3.08
CA ILE A 291 27.83 18.29 2.26
C ILE A 291 28.32 17.24 1.28
N GLU A 292 28.28 17.57 0.02
CA GLU A 292 28.77 16.73 -1.08
C GLU A 292 29.76 17.52 -1.91
N LYS A 293 30.91 16.89 -2.25
CA LYS A 293 31.94 17.49 -3.11
C LYS A 293 32.42 16.47 -4.13
N SER A 294 32.39 16.87 -5.41
CA SER A 294 33.01 16.13 -6.53
C SER A 294 34.48 16.54 -6.68
N PHE A 295 35.35 15.57 -7.02
CA PHE A 295 36.78 15.79 -7.19
C PHE A 295 37.20 15.51 -8.65
#